data_5fa77ed57676cd1e36786e9c58ac686e
#
_entry.id   5fa77ed57676cd1e36786e9c58ac686e
#
_cell.length_a   1.000
_cell.length_b   1.000
_cell.length_c   1.000
_cell.angle_alpha   90.00
_cell.angle_beta   90.00
_cell.angle_gamma   90.00
#
_symmetry.space_group_name_H-M   'P 1'
#
loop_
_entity.id
_entity.type
_entity.pdbx_description
1 polymer ?
#
loop_
_entity_poly.entity_id
_entity_poly.type
_entity_poly.pdbx_seq_one_letter_code
_entity_poly.pdbx_strand_id
1 'polypeptide(L)'
;KVDISAVGGPCLAAGLANRVHSSVVIANKDIQTAKKIADMLNTNYYHTSFSDDLNGVEVSAAIKNIFSMAVGAARGLCSKNISDEVREKNYLNTASALIKQSIYEMEIFVEHLKGKKETVKGLAGLGDLYVSSGGGRNAKMGSYIGEGLTFSEAKKTKMEKVTVEG
;
A
#
# COMPACT_ATOMS: atom_id res chain seq x y z
N LYS A 1 26.44 -6.59 -15.12
CA LYS A 1 25.15 -7.00 -14.51
C LYS A 1 24.80 -5.93 -13.49
N VAL A 2 23.67 -5.27 -13.65
CA VAL A 2 23.23 -4.25 -12.71
C VAL A 2 22.65 -4.98 -11.49
N ASP A 3 23.07 -4.58 -10.29
CA ASP A 3 22.50 -5.05 -9.03
C ASP A 3 21.31 -4.17 -8.67
N ILE A 4 20.17 -4.77 -8.33
CA ILE A 4 18.89 -4.08 -8.12
C ILE A 4 18.50 -4.22 -6.67
N SER A 5 18.13 -3.11 -6.05
CA SER A 5 17.51 -3.06 -4.72
C SER A 5 16.12 -2.43 -4.82
N ALA A 6 15.20 -2.89 -3.99
CA ALA A 6 13.85 -2.31 -3.89
C ALA A 6 13.67 -1.61 -2.55
N VAL A 7 12.77 -0.62 -2.54
CA VAL A 7 12.29 0.05 -1.33
C VAL A 7 10.78 -0.16 -1.25
N GLY A 8 10.30 -0.69 -0.13
CA GLY A 8 8.87 -0.87 0.13
C GLY A 8 8.48 -0.34 1.51
N GLY A 9 7.23 0.08 1.66
CA GLY A 9 6.70 0.49 2.95
C GLY A 9 5.89 1.78 2.95
N PRO A 10 5.25 2.11 4.07
CA PRO A 10 4.34 3.24 4.22
C PRO A 10 5.10 4.58 4.25
N CYS A 11 5.37 5.14 3.08
CA CYS A 11 6.10 6.41 2.96
C CYS A 11 5.41 7.35 1.96
N LEU A 12 4.52 8.19 2.44
CA LEU A 12 3.91 9.24 1.63
C LEU A 12 4.91 10.40 1.42
N ALA A 13 5.12 10.80 0.18
CA ALA A 13 6.09 11.82 -0.19
C ALA A 13 5.90 13.15 0.57
N ALA A 14 4.64 13.59 0.74
CA ALA A 14 4.34 14.81 1.50
C ALA A 14 4.69 14.68 2.99
N GLY A 15 4.45 13.51 3.58
CA GLY A 15 4.85 13.21 4.95
C GLY A 15 6.37 13.27 5.12
N LEU A 16 7.08 12.59 4.22
CA LEU A 16 8.55 12.57 4.23
C LEU A 16 9.15 13.97 4.06
N ALA A 17 8.62 14.78 3.13
CA ALA A 17 9.05 16.16 2.92
C ALA A 17 8.87 17.03 4.17
N ASN A 18 7.85 16.75 4.98
CA ASN A 18 7.58 17.41 6.26
C ASN A 18 8.25 16.73 7.46
N ARG A 19 9.20 15.80 7.22
CA ARG A 19 9.93 15.06 8.25
C ARG A 19 9.03 14.27 9.21
N VAL A 20 7.87 13.83 8.73
CA VAL A 20 7.02 12.89 9.48
C VAL A 20 7.75 11.55 9.54
N HIS A 21 7.83 10.95 10.74
CA HIS A 21 8.48 9.66 10.92
C HIS A 21 7.89 8.62 9.99
N SER A 22 8.73 8.05 9.16
CA SER A 22 8.37 7.05 8.15
C SER A 22 9.30 5.86 8.26
N SER A 23 8.77 4.66 8.04
CA SER A 23 9.56 3.42 8.11
C SER A 23 9.42 2.65 6.81
N VAL A 24 10.54 2.18 6.27
CA VAL A 24 10.59 1.41 5.03
C VAL A 24 11.52 0.21 5.17
N VAL A 25 11.41 -0.75 4.25
CA VAL A 25 12.35 -1.85 4.10
C VAL A 25 13.11 -1.73 2.80
N ILE A 26 14.42 -1.89 2.86
CA ILE A 26 15.32 -1.99 1.72
C ILE A 26 15.54 -3.48 1.45
N ALA A 27 15.29 -3.93 0.24
CA ALA A 27 15.49 -5.32 -0.15
C ALA A 27 16.51 -5.47 -1.27
N ASN A 28 17.38 -6.46 -1.12
CA ASN A 28 18.31 -6.90 -2.13
C ASN A 28 18.58 -8.39 -1.93
N LYS A 29 18.86 -9.15 -3.00
CA LYS A 29 19.24 -10.57 -2.90
C LYS A 29 20.50 -10.80 -2.06
N ASP A 30 21.41 -9.83 -2.07
CA ASP A 30 22.53 -9.78 -1.14
C ASP A 30 22.15 -8.94 0.09
N ILE A 31 21.99 -9.60 1.23
CA ILE A 31 21.58 -8.97 2.49
C ILE A 31 22.59 -7.90 2.97
N GLN A 32 23.88 -8.04 2.64
CA GLN A 32 24.89 -7.05 3.03
C GLN A 32 24.73 -5.77 2.22
N THR A 33 24.39 -5.88 0.93
CA THR A 33 24.06 -4.74 0.08
C THR A 33 22.79 -4.05 0.60
N ALA A 34 21.72 -4.81 0.92
CA ALA A 34 20.51 -4.26 1.50
C ALA A 34 20.78 -3.49 2.79
N LYS A 35 21.57 -4.10 3.70
CA LYS A 35 21.97 -3.47 4.96
C LYS A 35 22.75 -2.18 4.74
N LYS A 36 23.75 -2.19 3.86
CA LYS A 36 24.57 -1.01 3.56
C LYS A 36 23.71 0.15 3.05
N ILE A 37 22.78 -0.13 2.14
CA ILE A 37 21.88 0.91 1.61
C ILE A 37 20.94 1.42 2.72
N ALA A 38 20.39 0.53 3.53
CA ALA A 38 19.55 0.91 4.66
C ALA A 38 20.30 1.83 5.64
N ASP A 39 21.51 1.47 6.03
CA ASP A 39 22.35 2.26 6.94
C ASP A 39 22.65 3.67 6.34
N MET A 40 22.86 3.77 5.02
CA MET A 40 23.13 5.03 4.32
C MET A 40 21.91 5.96 4.26
N LEU A 41 20.69 5.40 4.17
CA LEU A 41 19.45 6.16 4.03
C LEU A 41 18.80 6.48 5.38
N ASN A 42 19.20 5.81 6.45
CA ASN A 42 18.59 5.96 7.76
C ASN A 42 18.84 7.36 8.34
N THR A 43 17.79 8.00 8.84
CA THR A 43 17.84 9.30 9.50
C THR A 43 17.01 9.30 10.78
N ASN A 44 16.94 10.44 11.47
CA ASN A 44 16.12 10.57 12.67
C ASN A 44 14.59 10.56 12.43
N TYR A 45 14.15 10.63 11.18
CA TYR A 45 12.73 10.59 10.79
C TYR A 45 12.43 9.60 9.64
N TYR A 46 13.44 9.08 8.95
CA TYR A 46 13.31 8.05 7.92
C TYR A 46 14.01 6.78 8.40
N HIS A 47 13.23 5.85 8.90
CA HIS A 47 13.73 4.62 9.52
C HIS A 47 13.77 3.50 8.50
N THR A 48 14.93 2.91 8.32
CA THR A 48 15.14 1.86 7.33
C THR A 48 15.44 0.53 8.01
N SER A 49 14.77 -0.50 7.58
CA SER A 49 15.12 -1.90 7.82
C SER A 49 15.64 -2.53 6.52
N PHE A 50 16.14 -3.76 6.59
CA PHE A 50 16.67 -4.44 5.40
C PHE A 50 16.19 -5.90 5.33
N SER A 51 16.13 -6.44 4.11
CA SER A 51 15.68 -7.80 3.82
C SER A 51 16.43 -8.39 2.63
N ASP A 52 16.59 -9.71 2.61
CA ASP A 52 17.06 -10.47 1.45
C ASP A 52 15.92 -10.86 0.50
N ASP A 53 14.66 -10.58 0.87
CA ASP A 53 13.48 -10.92 0.09
C ASP A 53 13.08 -9.82 -0.88
N LEU A 54 13.88 -9.65 -1.94
CA LEU A 54 13.61 -8.68 -3.00
C LEU A 54 12.24 -8.94 -3.65
N ASN A 55 11.94 -10.21 -3.96
CA ASN A 55 10.69 -10.57 -4.63
C ASN A 55 9.48 -10.26 -3.75
N GLY A 56 9.54 -10.61 -2.46
CA GLY A 56 8.43 -10.35 -1.53
C GLY A 56 8.14 -8.87 -1.37
N VAL A 57 9.16 -8.02 -1.30
CA VAL A 57 9.01 -6.56 -1.19
C VAL A 57 8.40 -5.98 -2.46
N GLU A 58 8.92 -6.34 -3.65
CA GLU A 58 8.43 -5.82 -4.93
C GLU A 58 6.98 -6.26 -5.21
N VAL A 59 6.69 -7.55 -5.02
CA VAL A 59 5.34 -8.09 -5.25
C VAL A 59 4.34 -7.45 -4.30
N SER A 60 4.66 -7.36 -3.01
CA SER A 60 3.77 -6.71 -2.03
C SER A 60 3.45 -5.27 -2.41
N ALA A 61 4.47 -4.50 -2.78
CA ALA A 61 4.31 -3.10 -3.19
C ALA A 61 3.45 -2.95 -4.46
N ALA A 62 3.53 -3.90 -5.39
CA ALA A 62 2.74 -3.87 -6.63
C ALA A 62 1.27 -4.22 -6.38
N ILE A 63 0.98 -5.36 -5.74
CA ILE A 63 -0.39 -5.89 -5.64
C ILE A 63 -1.25 -5.20 -4.58
N LYS A 64 -0.67 -4.54 -3.57
CA LYS A 64 -1.42 -3.78 -2.56
C LYS A 64 -2.44 -2.80 -3.17
N ASN A 65 -2.16 -2.30 -4.38
CA ASN A 65 -2.98 -1.30 -5.04
C ASN A 65 -4.38 -1.81 -5.37
N ILE A 66 -4.50 -3.08 -5.78
CA ILE A 66 -5.78 -3.75 -6.03
C ILE A 66 -6.59 -3.80 -4.73
N PHE A 67 -5.95 -4.21 -3.66
CA PHE A 67 -6.60 -4.37 -2.35
C PHE A 67 -6.98 -3.03 -1.72
N SER A 68 -6.15 -2.00 -1.88
CA SER A 68 -6.49 -0.66 -1.42
C SER A 68 -7.71 -0.09 -2.16
N MET A 69 -7.89 -0.44 -3.44
CA MET A 69 -9.09 -0.09 -4.22
C MET A 69 -10.33 -0.79 -3.64
N ALA A 70 -10.23 -2.07 -3.28
CA ALA A 70 -11.34 -2.82 -2.66
C ALA A 70 -11.77 -2.21 -1.31
N VAL A 71 -10.81 -1.82 -0.46
CA VAL A 71 -11.09 -1.11 0.80
C VAL A 71 -11.75 0.25 0.52
N GLY A 72 -11.27 0.97 -0.49
CA GLY A 72 -11.88 2.22 -0.93
C GLY A 72 -13.33 2.03 -1.40
N ALA A 73 -13.61 0.95 -2.14
CA ALA A 73 -14.98 0.65 -2.59
C ALA A 73 -15.94 0.39 -1.42
N ALA A 74 -15.49 -0.31 -0.38
CA ALA A 74 -16.26 -0.47 0.85
C ALA A 74 -16.58 0.89 1.51
N ARG A 75 -15.61 1.82 1.53
CA ARG A 75 -15.83 3.19 2.02
C ARG A 75 -16.89 3.91 1.20
N GLY A 76 -16.82 3.84 -0.13
CA GLY A 76 -17.79 4.44 -1.03
C GLY A 76 -19.20 3.88 -0.87
N LEU A 77 -19.34 2.56 -0.72
CA LEU A 77 -20.63 1.91 -0.48
C LEU A 77 -21.28 2.36 0.82
N CYS A 78 -20.50 2.57 1.88
CA CYS A 78 -21.00 3.08 3.16
C CYS A 78 -21.35 4.57 3.13
N SER A 79 -20.97 5.30 2.08
CA SER A 79 -21.17 6.75 1.99
C SER A 79 -22.57 7.17 1.54
N LYS A 80 -23.36 6.26 0.99
CA LYS A 80 -24.72 6.56 0.54
C LYS A 80 -25.64 6.78 1.74
N ASN A 81 -26.10 8.01 1.93
CA ASN A 81 -27.13 8.42 2.90
C ASN A 81 -26.69 8.62 4.37
N ILE A 82 -25.43 8.87 4.66
CA ILE A 82 -24.93 9.05 6.03
C ILE A 82 -24.02 10.29 6.10
N SER A 83 -24.07 11.04 7.23
CA SER A 83 -23.18 12.19 7.44
C SER A 83 -21.71 11.79 7.44
N ASP A 84 -20.80 12.70 7.04
CA ASP A 84 -19.36 12.41 6.89
C ASP A 84 -18.72 11.85 8.17
N GLU A 85 -19.16 12.30 9.32
CA GLU A 85 -18.65 11.88 10.64
C GLU A 85 -18.99 10.42 10.98
N VAL A 86 -20.19 9.98 10.63
CA VAL A 86 -20.65 8.60 10.81
C VAL A 86 -20.08 7.69 9.71
N ARG A 87 -19.90 8.22 8.50
CA ARG A 87 -19.31 7.55 7.34
C ARG A 87 -17.91 7.02 7.64
N GLU A 88 -17.05 7.84 8.25
CA GLU A 88 -15.67 7.45 8.53
C GLU A 88 -15.53 6.28 9.51
N LYS A 89 -16.53 6.06 10.35
CA LYS A 89 -16.52 4.98 11.36
C LYS A 89 -17.18 3.68 10.86
N ASN A 90 -18.24 3.80 10.08
CA ASN A 90 -19.06 2.62 9.72
C ASN A 90 -18.39 1.63 8.76
N TYR A 91 -17.46 2.08 7.89
CA TYR A 91 -16.76 1.16 7.00
C TYR A 91 -15.59 0.41 7.66
N LEU A 92 -15.15 0.82 8.86
CA LEU A 92 -13.95 0.26 9.50
C LEU A 92 -14.04 -1.24 9.76
N ASN A 93 -15.22 -1.75 10.12
CA ASN A 93 -15.41 -3.19 10.30
C ASN A 93 -15.19 -3.96 8.98
N THR A 94 -15.77 -3.47 7.89
CA THR A 94 -15.61 -4.05 6.55
C THR A 94 -14.17 -3.87 6.06
N ALA A 95 -13.59 -2.68 6.24
CA ALA A 95 -12.19 -2.41 5.88
C ALA A 95 -11.24 -3.35 6.60
N SER A 96 -11.45 -3.59 7.89
CA SER A 96 -10.64 -4.51 8.71
C SER A 96 -10.68 -5.94 8.17
N ALA A 97 -11.88 -6.42 7.83
CA ALA A 97 -12.06 -7.74 7.23
C ALA A 97 -11.40 -7.85 5.85
N LEU A 98 -11.55 -6.81 5.01
CA LEU A 98 -10.92 -6.75 3.70
C LEU A 98 -9.38 -6.69 3.80
N ILE A 99 -8.83 -5.90 4.72
CA ILE A 99 -7.37 -5.85 4.94
C ILE A 99 -6.86 -7.22 5.37
N LYS A 100 -7.54 -7.89 6.31
CA LYS A 100 -7.16 -9.26 6.72
C LYS A 100 -7.17 -10.22 5.54
N GLN A 101 -8.22 -10.19 4.71
CA GLN A 101 -8.33 -11.05 3.53
C GLN A 101 -7.26 -10.71 2.50
N SER A 102 -6.99 -9.41 2.28
CA SER A 102 -5.94 -8.93 1.38
C SER A 102 -4.56 -9.48 1.76
N ILE A 103 -4.21 -9.45 3.05
CA ILE A 103 -2.95 -10.02 3.52
C ILE A 103 -2.85 -11.51 3.17
N TYR A 104 -3.90 -12.27 3.40
CA TYR A 104 -3.92 -13.70 3.05
C TYR A 104 -3.71 -13.94 1.54
N GLU A 105 -4.40 -13.17 0.70
CA GLU A 105 -4.25 -13.28 -0.76
C GLU A 105 -2.87 -12.80 -1.23
N MET A 106 -2.35 -11.73 -0.67
CA MET A 106 -0.99 -11.24 -0.95
C MET A 106 0.07 -12.29 -0.57
N GLU A 107 -0.09 -13.00 0.54
CA GLU A 107 0.81 -14.09 0.94
C GLU A 107 0.86 -15.18 -0.15
N ILE A 108 -0.28 -15.56 -0.72
CA ILE A 108 -0.36 -16.55 -1.80
C ILE A 108 0.38 -16.05 -3.06
N PHE A 109 0.15 -14.80 -3.46
CA PHE A 109 0.84 -14.21 -4.62
C PHE A 109 2.35 -14.12 -4.42
N VAL A 110 2.78 -13.64 -3.27
CA VAL A 110 4.21 -13.49 -2.93
C VAL A 110 4.90 -14.86 -2.95
N GLU A 111 4.31 -15.87 -2.32
CA GLU A 111 4.86 -17.24 -2.31
C GLU A 111 4.93 -17.84 -3.72
N HIS A 112 3.88 -17.64 -4.54
CA HIS A 112 3.87 -18.09 -5.93
C HIS A 112 5.00 -17.46 -6.76
N LEU A 113 5.32 -16.19 -6.51
CA LEU A 113 6.39 -15.43 -7.17
C LEU A 113 7.74 -15.56 -6.46
N LYS A 114 7.91 -16.57 -5.61
CA LYS A 114 9.17 -16.92 -4.94
C LYS A 114 9.67 -15.86 -3.94
N GLY A 115 8.77 -15.07 -3.37
CA GLY A 115 9.01 -14.26 -2.20
C GLY A 115 8.62 -15.00 -0.90
N LYS A 116 8.96 -14.40 0.22
CA LYS A 116 8.63 -14.92 1.56
C LYS A 116 7.29 -14.34 2.01
N LYS A 117 6.31 -15.18 2.33
CA LYS A 117 4.98 -14.71 2.79
C LYS A 117 5.04 -13.85 4.05
N GLU A 118 6.05 -14.04 4.89
CA GLU A 118 6.28 -13.22 6.08
C GLU A 118 6.50 -11.74 5.75
N THR A 119 7.07 -11.44 4.59
CA THR A 119 7.30 -10.07 4.09
C THR A 119 6.00 -9.28 3.96
N VAL A 120 4.89 -9.97 3.61
CA VAL A 120 3.57 -9.35 3.45
C VAL A 120 3.06 -8.74 4.77
N LYS A 121 3.38 -9.35 5.91
CA LYS A 121 2.99 -8.87 7.25
C LYS A 121 3.80 -7.67 7.71
N GLY A 122 4.88 -7.35 7.02
CA GLY A 122 5.78 -6.24 7.32
C GLY A 122 5.38 -4.92 6.67
N LEU A 123 6.37 -4.03 6.60
CA LEU A 123 6.20 -2.67 6.07
C LEU A 123 5.78 -2.66 4.60
N ALA A 124 6.38 -3.51 3.75
CA ALA A 124 6.11 -3.54 2.31
C ALA A 124 4.71 -4.05 1.95
N GLY A 125 4.10 -4.88 2.79
CA GLY A 125 2.75 -5.40 2.61
C GLY A 125 1.73 -4.66 3.47
N LEU A 126 1.52 -5.14 4.69
CA LEU A 126 0.50 -4.60 5.62
C LEU A 126 0.66 -3.11 5.88
N GLY A 127 1.89 -2.63 6.13
CA GLY A 127 2.14 -1.22 6.42
C GLY A 127 1.74 -0.32 5.25
N ASP A 128 2.18 -0.67 4.05
CA ASP A 128 1.91 0.11 2.83
C ASP A 128 0.45 -0.03 2.39
N LEU A 129 -0.18 -1.20 2.55
CA LEU A 129 -1.61 -1.39 2.31
C LEU A 129 -2.45 -0.51 3.25
N TYR A 130 -2.11 -0.42 4.53
CA TYR A 130 -2.80 0.41 5.50
C TYR A 130 -2.81 1.89 5.07
N VAL A 131 -1.63 2.44 4.78
CA VAL A 131 -1.50 3.85 4.35
C VAL A 131 -2.21 4.08 3.01
N SER A 132 -2.07 3.17 2.05
CA SER A 132 -2.71 3.25 0.74
C SER A 132 -4.23 3.23 0.83
N SER A 133 -4.79 2.43 1.75
CA SER A 133 -6.23 2.34 2.02
C SER A 133 -6.79 3.59 2.70
N GLY A 134 -5.98 4.31 3.48
CA GLY A 134 -6.36 5.52 4.19
C GLY A 134 -6.60 6.75 3.30
N GLY A 135 -6.33 6.69 1.99
CA GLY A 135 -6.56 7.82 1.09
C GLY A 135 -5.65 7.86 -0.14
N GLY A 136 -4.98 6.77 -0.45
CA GLY A 136 -4.20 6.60 -1.66
C GLY A 136 -5.05 6.73 -2.94
N ARG A 137 -4.37 6.91 -4.08
CA ARG A 137 -5.03 7.11 -5.39
C ARG A 137 -6.00 5.98 -5.75
N ASN A 138 -5.59 4.74 -5.51
CA ASN A 138 -6.40 3.56 -5.80
C ASN A 138 -7.60 3.45 -4.83
N ALA A 139 -7.41 3.75 -3.54
CA ALA A 139 -8.52 3.81 -2.59
C ALA A 139 -9.54 4.89 -2.94
N LYS A 140 -9.10 6.06 -3.43
CA LYS A 140 -10.01 7.11 -3.93
C LYS A 140 -10.81 6.63 -5.14
N MET A 141 -10.16 5.98 -6.10
CA MET A 141 -10.85 5.37 -7.25
C MET A 141 -11.88 4.35 -6.77
N GLY A 142 -11.51 3.47 -5.86
CA GLY A 142 -12.42 2.51 -5.24
C GLY A 142 -13.62 3.19 -4.59
N SER A 143 -13.41 4.28 -3.85
CA SER A 143 -14.51 5.02 -3.22
C SER A 143 -15.52 5.53 -4.25
N TYR A 144 -15.06 6.12 -5.34
CA TYR A 144 -15.96 6.57 -6.40
C TYR A 144 -16.76 5.43 -7.06
N ILE A 145 -16.11 4.28 -7.25
CA ILE A 145 -16.79 3.06 -7.74
C ILE A 145 -17.85 2.60 -6.73
N GLY A 146 -17.52 2.57 -5.45
CA GLY A 146 -18.46 2.24 -4.37
C GLY A 146 -19.64 3.22 -4.28
N GLU A 147 -19.44 4.48 -4.61
CA GLU A 147 -20.48 5.50 -4.72
C GLU A 147 -21.38 5.31 -5.94
N GLY A 148 -21.03 4.41 -6.85
CA GLY A 148 -21.83 4.01 -8.01
C GLY A 148 -21.34 4.56 -9.35
N LEU A 149 -20.17 5.20 -9.41
CA LEU A 149 -19.55 5.57 -10.68
C LEU A 149 -18.89 4.35 -11.33
N THR A 150 -18.89 4.30 -12.64
CA THR A 150 -17.98 3.40 -13.36
C THR A 150 -16.54 3.89 -13.25
N PHE A 151 -15.57 3.01 -13.46
CA PHE A 151 -14.15 3.38 -13.50
C PHE A 151 -13.91 4.53 -14.51
N SER A 152 -14.49 4.42 -15.71
CA SER A 152 -14.34 5.42 -16.77
C SER A 152 -14.91 6.78 -16.39
N GLU A 153 -16.08 6.83 -15.76
CA GLU A 153 -16.69 8.06 -15.27
C GLU A 153 -15.85 8.69 -14.14
N ALA A 154 -15.46 7.91 -13.15
CA ALA A 154 -14.62 8.37 -12.05
C ALA A 154 -13.28 8.90 -12.58
N LYS A 155 -12.65 8.19 -13.50
CA LYS A 155 -11.39 8.60 -14.13
C LYS A 155 -11.54 9.94 -14.86
N LYS A 156 -12.58 10.10 -15.68
CA LYS A 156 -12.80 11.30 -16.49
C LYS A 156 -13.21 12.52 -15.65
N THR A 157 -14.02 12.34 -14.60
CA THR A 157 -14.67 13.47 -13.89
C THR A 157 -14.00 13.82 -12.57
N LYS A 158 -13.35 12.86 -11.89
CA LYS A 158 -12.78 13.03 -10.55
C LYS A 158 -11.27 12.85 -10.49
N MET A 159 -10.68 12.10 -11.43
CA MET A 159 -9.29 11.68 -11.38
C MET A 159 -8.55 11.82 -12.73
N GLU A 160 -8.95 12.78 -13.56
CA GLU A 160 -8.41 12.95 -14.92
C GLU A 160 -6.87 12.98 -14.97
N LYS A 161 -6.26 13.74 -14.06
CA LYS A 161 -4.80 13.92 -13.98
C LYS A 161 -4.10 12.99 -12.99
N VAL A 162 -4.81 12.00 -12.46
CA VAL A 162 -4.28 11.09 -11.43
C VAL A 162 -4.04 9.71 -12.05
N THR A 163 -2.83 9.19 -11.96
CA THR A 163 -2.54 7.80 -12.34
C THR A 163 -3.16 6.86 -11.32
N VAL A 164 -3.91 5.90 -11.78
CA VAL A 164 -4.47 4.79 -11.01
C VAL A 164 -3.80 3.52 -11.48
N GLU A 165 -3.28 2.74 -10.56
CA GLU A 165 -2.49 1.51 -10.80
C GLU A 165 -3.31 0.30 -10.35
N GLY A 166 -3.12 -0.84 -11.03
CA GLY A 166 -3.80 -2.11 -10.72
C GLY A 166 -4.74 -2.57 -11.78
#